data_b7af65aeca8892172439a8f5570b79db
#
_entry.id   b7af65aeca8892172439a8f5570b79db
#
_cell.length_a   1.000
_cell.length_b   1.000
_cell.length_c   1.000
_cell.angle_alpha   90.00
_cell.angle_beta   90.00
_cell.angle_gamma   90.00
#
_symmetry.space_group_name_H-M   'P 1'
#
loop_
_entity.id
_entity.type
_entity.pdbx_description
1 polymer ?
#
loop_
_entity_poly.entity_id
_entity_poly.type
_entity_poly.pdbx_seq_one_letter_code
_entity_poly.pdbx_strand_id
1 'polypeptide(L)'
;MNSKRTHVFSGSIYEEMAGYARAVIVGDRIFISGTVGVDFTTGRMAKGVTAQTETAVNTIEKALQDAQSGLCDIVRLRVIVPDPSQIKAVSAVLRDRIGFTRPANTTICSPLAVPDAHVEIE
;
A
#
# COMPACT_ATOMS: atom_id res chain seq x y z
N MET A 1 1.16 17.45 -23.73
CA MET A 1 0.23 16.72 -22.89
C MET A 1 -0.05 17.49 -21.64
N ASN A 2 -1.29 17.77 -21.38
CA ASN A 2 -1.69 18.66 -20.29
C ASN A 2 -2.46 17.94 -19.18
N SER A 3 -2.12 16.66 -18.93
CA SER A 3 -2.73 15.92 -17.85
C SER A 3 -2.28 16.51 -16.52
N LYS A 4 -3.21 17.04 -15.78
CA LYS A 4 -2.97 17.60 -14.47
C LYS A 4 -2.71 16.46 -13.49
N ARG A 5 -1.61 16.55 -12.73
CA ARG A 5 -1.27 15.59 -11.70
C ARG A 5 -1.40 16.22 -10.34
N THR A 6 -1.96 15.46 -9.42
CA THR A 6 -1.99 15.83 -8.02
C THR A 6 -1.27 14.73 -7.24
N HIS A 7 -0.55 15.10 -6.20
CA HIS A 7 0.27 14.19 -5.42
C HIS A 7 -0.19 14.13 -3.98
N VAL A 8 -0.08 12.95 -3.38
CA VAL A 8 -0.28 12.71 -1.96
C VAL A 8 1.03 12.19 -1.39
N PHE A 9 1.47 12.75 -0.27
CA PHE A 9 2.69 12.35 0.43
C PHE A 9 2.34 11.80 1.81
N SER A 10 3.10 10.78 2.25
CA SER A 10 2.90 10.19 3.58
C SER A 10 3.90 10.69 4.63
N GLY A 11 4.92 11.43 4.20
CA GLY A 11 6.03 11.81 5.07
C GLY A 11 7.14 10.75 5.12
N SER A 12 7.07 9.71 4.30
CA SER A 12 8.10 8.68 4.24
C SER A 12 9.43 9.26 3.78
N ILE A 13 10.51 8.87 4.45
CA ILE A 13 11.87 9.23 4.04
C ILE A 13 12.20 8.68 2.65
N TYR A 14 11.58 7.57 2.26
CA TYR A 14 11.81 6.95 0.95
C TYR A 14 11.24 7.79 -0.19
N GLU A 15 10.11 8.46 0.04
CA GLU A 15 9.52 9.37 -0.94
C GLU A 15 10.49 10.51 -1.28
N GLU A 16 11.06 11.11 -0.25
CA GLU A 16 12.03 12.19 -0.41
C GLU A 16 13.33 11.69 -1.06
N MET A 17 13.87 10.59 -0.56
CA MET A 17 15.15 10.04 -1.00
C MET A 17 15.10 9.61 -2.47
N ALA A 18 14.03 8.98 -2.91
CA ALA A 18 13.92 8.43 -4.26
C ALA A 18 13.08 9.29 -5.20
N GLY A 19 12.50 10.39 -4.71
CA GLY A 19 11.78 11.32 -5.56
C GLY A 19 10.42 10.84 -6.03
N TYR A 20 9.63 10.19 -5.15
CA TYR A 20 8.29 9.75 -5.53
C TYR A 20 7.24 10.20 -4.50
N ALA A 21 5.97 10.03 -4.85
CA ALA A 21 4.83 10.33 -3.99
C ALA A 21 4.19 9.05 -3.46
N ARG A 22 3.42 9.13 -2.39
CA ARG A 22 2.64 7.98 -1.91
C ARG A 22 1.52 7.66 -2.89
N ALA A 23 0.91 8.66 -3.47
CA ALA A 23 -0.11 8.48 -4.50
C ALA A 23 -0.02 9.58 -5.54
N VAL A 24 -0.44 9.25 -6.74
CA VAL A 24 -0.56 10.21 -7.86
C VAL A 24 -1.96 10.09 -8.42
N ILE A 25 -2.65 11.23 -8.54
CA ILE A 25 -3.99 11.32 -9.09
C ILE A 25 -3.89 11.88 -10.50
N VAL A 26 -4.44 11.16 -11.47
CA VAL A 26 -4.50 11.60 -12.87
C VAL A 26 -5.92 11.35 -13.36
N GLY A 27 -6.68 12.43 -13.56
CA GLY A 27 -8.09 12.30 -13.94
C GLY A 27 -8.89 11.56 -12.88
N ASP A 28 -9.52 10.47 -13.28
CA ASP A 28 -10.33 9.62 -12.39
C ASP A 28 -9.56 8.42 -11.83
N ARG A 29 -8.22 8.41 -11.98
CA ARG A 29 -7.37 7.30 -11.52
C ARG A 29 -6.41 7.75 -10.43
N ILE A 30 -6.22 6.86 -9.45
CA ILE A 30 -5.27 7.05 -8.37
C ILE A 30 -4.27 5.89 -8.41
N PHE A 31 -2.99 6.23 -8.50
CA PHE A 31 -1.90 5.26 -8.46
C PHE A 31 -1.25 5.33 -7.09
N ILE A 32 -1.24 4.20 -6.38
CA ILE A 32 -0.64 4.11 -5.05
C ILE A 32 0.73 3.44 -5.19
N SER A 33 1.75 4.07 -4.63
CA SER A 33 3.10 3.49 -4.59
C SER A 33 3.13 2.24 -3.72
N GLY A 34 4.09 1.36 -3.96
CA GLY A 34 4.34 0.22 -3.10
C GLY A 34 4.41 0.65 -1.64
N THR A 35 3.59 0.04 -0.79
CA THR A 35 3.40 0.45 0.60
C THR A 35 3.70 -0.71 1.52
N VAL A 36 4.64 -0.52 2.43
CA VAL A 36 5.04 -1.49 3.45
C VAL A 36 4.42 -1.16 4.80
N GLY A 37 4.56 -2.06 5.76
CA GLY A 37 3.95 -1.92 7.07
C GLY A 37 4.68 -0.98 8.03
N VAL A 38 5.10 0.18 7.55
CA VAL A 38 5.70 1.23 8.37
C VAL A 38 4.65 2.27 8.72
N ASP A 39 4.59 2.65 9.99
CA ASP A 39 3.84 3.83 10.39
C ASP A 39 4.69 5.05 10.05
N PHE A 40 4.31 5.79 9.01
CA PHE A 40 5.12 6.91 8.53
C PHE A 40 5.07 8.14 9.43
N THR A 41 4.21 8.17 10.44
CA THR A 41 4.24 9.23 11.47
C THR A 41 5.33 8.98 12.50
N THR A 42 5.66 7.71 12.80
CA THR A 42 6.68 7.33 13.78
C THR A 42 7.96 6.78 13.16
N GLY A 43 7.90 6.36 11.89
CA GLY A 43 9.00 5.70 11.20
C GLY A 43 9.21 4.24 11.62
N ARG A 44 8.28 3.65 12.39
CA ARG A 44 8.44 2.29 12.91
C ARG A 44 7.74 1.26 12.05
N MET A 45 8.46 0.18 11.78
CA MET A 45 7.89 -1.02 11.16
C MET A 45 7.03 -1.77 12.19
N ALA A 46 5.80 -2.12 11.81
CA ALA A 46 4.96 -2.97 12.64
C ALA A 46 5.60 -4.36 12.80
N LYS A 47 5.31 -5.04 13.91
CA LYS A 47 5.90 -6.35 14.23
C LYS A 47 4.97 -7.47 13.77
N GLY A 48 5.50 -8.32 12.91
CA GLY A 48 4.78 -9.46 12.38
C GLY A 48 3.97 -9.14 11.13
N VAL A 49 3.69 -10.16 10.34
CA VAL A 49 3.09 -9.99 9.01
C VAL A 49 1.67 -9.42 9.07
N THR A 50 0.88 -9.85 10.06
CA THR A 50 -0.51 -9.36 10.20
C THR A 50 -0.53 -7.87 10.52
N ALA A 51 0.26 -7.45 11.52
CA ALA A 51 0.34 -6.04 11.91
C ALA A 51 0.91 -5.18 10.78
N GLN A 52 1.90 -5.69 10.04
CA GLN A 52 2.45 -4.98 8.89
C GLN A 52 1.41 -4.80 7.79
N THR A 53 0.62 -5.83 7.52
CA THR A 53 -0.44 -5.75 6.50
C THR A 53 -1.51 -4.74 6.91
N GLU A 54 -1.95 -4.77 8.16
CA GLU A 54 -2.91 -3.79 8.69
C GLU A 54 -2.36 -2.37 8.57
N THR A 55 -1.11 -2.15 8.93
CA THR A 55 -0.46 -0.84 8.86
C THR A 55 -0.34 -0.35 7.41
N ALA A 56 0.04 -1.24 6.49
CA ALA A 56 0.10 -0.90 5.06
C ALA A 56 -1.27 -0.49 4.53
N VAL A 57 -2.33 -1.22 4.89
CA VAL A 57 -3.70 -0.86 4.50
C VAL A 57 -4.11 0.48 5.08
N ASN A 58 -3.75 0.76 6.34
CA ASN A 58 -4.04 2.05 6.97
C ASN A 58 -3.38 3.21 6.20
N THR A 59 -2.13 3.03 5.78
CA THR A 59 -1.42 4.04 4.99
C THR A 59 -2.09 4.26 3.63
N ILE A 60 -2.50 3.17 2.97
CA ILE A 60 -3.21 3.24 1.69
C ILE A 60 -4.57 3.94 1.87
N GLU A 61 -5.30 3.59 2.92
CA GLU A 61 -6.59 4.22 3.22
C GLU A 61 -6.45 5.72 3.41
N LYS A 62 -5.46 6.14 4.20
CA LYS A 62 -5.20 7.57 4.40
C LYS A 62 -4.85 8.27 3.10
N ALA A 63 -4.01 7.69 2.27
CA ALA A 63 -3.65 8.26 0.97
C ALA A 63 -4.88 8.41 0.07
N LEU A 64 -5.75 7.40 0.05
CA LEU A 64 -7.01 7.45 -0.70
C LEU A 64 -7.93 8.55 -0.17
N GLN A 65 -8.05 8.68 1.16
CA GLN A 65 -8.85 9.74 1.78
C GLN A 65 -8.31 11.13 1.44
N ASP A 66 -6.99 11.30 1.46
CA ASP A 66 -6.35 12.56 1.06
C ASP A 66 -6.61 12.88 -0.42
N ALA A 67 -6.86 11.86 -1.23
CA ALA A 67 -7.23 11.97 -2.63
C ALA A 67 -8.76 12.04 -2.84
N GLN A 68 -9.54 12.18 -1.77
CA GLN A 68 -11.00 12.22 -1.79
C GLN A 68 -11.64 10.92 -2.29
N SER A 69 -11.03 9.79 -1.94
CA SER A 69 -11.46 8.45 -2.29
C SER A 69 -11.48 7.56 -1.02
N GLY A 70 -11.50 6.26 -1.18
CA GLY A 70 -11.50 5.35 -0.05
C GLY A 70 -11.24 3.91 -0.49
N LEU A 71 -11.15 3.01 0.48
CA LEU A 71 -10.94 1.58 0.20
C LEU A 71 -12.01 1.01 -0.73
N CYS A 72 -13.24 1.56 -0.68
CA CYS A 72 -14.34 1.11 -1.53
C CYS A 72 -14.11 1.33 -3.03
N ASP A 73 -13.16 2.18 -3.39
CA ASP A 73 -12.85 2.48 -4.80
C ASP A 73 -11.71 1.63 -5.36
N ILE A 74 -11.15 0.74 -4.56
CA ILE A 74 -10.06 -0.13 -5.01
C ILE A 74 -10.57 -1.15 -6.01
N VAL A 75 -9.93 -1.22 -7.17
CA VAL A 75 -10.28 -2.16 -8.24
C VAL A 75 -9.16 -3.15 -8.53
N ARG A 76 -7.95 -2.89 -8.06
CA ARG A 76 -6.81 -3.76 -8.28
C ARG A 76 -5.81 -3.68 -7.13
N LEU A 77 -5.31 -4.85 -6.73
CA LEU A 77 -4.22 -4.99 -5.76
C LEU A 77 -3.07 -5.78 -6.38
N ARG A 78 -1.86 -5.33 -6.13
CA ARG A 78 -0.66 -6.13 -6.32
C ARG A 78 0.01 -6.29 -4.96
N VAL A 79 0.23 -7.53 -4.56
CA VAL A 79 0.69 -7.89 -3.22
C VAL A 79 1.99 -8.67 -3.35
N ILE A 80 3.03 -8.23 -2.65
CA ILE A 80 4.33 -8.90 -2.65
C ILE A 80 4.63 -9.37 -1.25
N VAL A 81 4.89 -10.68 -1.11
CA VAL A 81 5.15 -11.33 0.18
C VAL A 81 6.43 -12.15 0.03
N PRO A 82 7.51 -11.81 0.76
CA PRO A 82 8.77 -12.55 0.64
C PRO A 82 8.66 -14.02 1.04
N ASP A 83 7.91 -14.32 2.09
CA ASP A 83 7.78 -15.69 2.64
C ASP A 83 6.42 -16.28 2.24
N PRO A 84 6.39 -17.31 1.38
CA PRO A 84 5.11 -17.89 0.93
C PRO A 84 4.28 -18.46 2.08
N SER A 85 4.88 -18.84 3.21
CA SER A 85 4.14 -19.35 4.36
C SER A 85 3.27 -18.26 5.02
N GLN A 86 3.50 -16.98 4.71
CA GLN A 86 2.78 -15.84 5.29
C GLN A 86 1.65 -15.32 4.39
N ILE A 87 1.48 -15.88 3.20
CA ILE A 87 0.44 -15.41 2.26
C ILE A 87 -0.97 -15.53 2.86
N LYS A 88 -1.25 -16.59 3.61
CA LYS A 88 -2.57 -16.77 4.24
C LYS A 88 -2.89 -15.65 5.22
N ALA A 89 -1.94 -15.25 6.04
CA ALA A 89 -2.13 -14.18 7.02
C ALA A 89 -2.37 -12.84 6.33
N VAL A 90 -1.59 -12.54 5.28
CA VAL A 90 -1.79 -11.33 4.47
C VAL A 90 -3.17 -11.33 3.82
N SER A 91 -3.53 -12.44 3.20
CA SER A 91 -4.81 -12.59 2.51
C SER A 91 -6.00 -12.41 3.45
N ALA A 92 -5.90 -12.89 4.69
CA ALA A 92 -6.97 -12.73 5.68
C ALA A 92 -7.22 -11.25 6.00
N VAL A 93 -6.17 -10.46 6.18
CA VAL A 93 -6.29 -9.01 6.41
C VAL A 93 -6.91 -8.32 5.20
N LEU A 94 -6.42 -8.63 4.00
CA LEU A 94 -6.93 -8.00 2.78
C LEU A 94 -8.40 -8.34 2.54
N ARG A 95 -8.80 -9.59 2.80
CA ARG A 95 -10.20 -9.99 2.70
C ARG A 95 -11.07 -9.18 3.66
N ASP A 96 -10.64 -9.02 4.91
CA ASP A 96 -11.41 -8.32 5.93
C ASP A 96 -11.49 -6.81 5.67
N ARG A 97 -10.41 -6.22 5.15
CA ARG A 97 -10.33 -4.77 4.97
C ARG A 97 -10.80 -4.29 3.58
N ILE A 98 -10.59 -5.08 2.55
CA ILE A 98 -10.80 -4.67 1.15
C ILE A 98 -11.68 -5.66 0.39
N GLY A 99 -11.85 -6.87 0.89
CA GLY A 99 -12.54 -7.96 0.17
C GLY A 99 -13.98 -7.66 -0.23
N PHE A 100 -14.62 -6.69 0.39
CA PHE A 100 -15.98 -6.29 0.02
C PHE A 100 -16.08 -5.66 -1.37
N THR A 101 -14.95 -5.16 -1.92
CA THR A 101 -14.91 -4.61 -3.28
C THR A 101 -14.60 -5.67 -4.34
N ARG A 102 -14.12 -6.85 -3.94
CA ARG A 102 -13.68 -7.91 -4.86
C ARG A 102 -12.72 -7.41 -5.93
N PRO A 103 -11.60 -6.78 -5.57
CA PRO A 103 -10.67 -6.24 -6.56
C PRO A 103 -9.96 -7.34 -7.33
N ALA A 104 -9.49 -7.03 -8.53
CA ALA A 104 -8.54 -7.88 -9.22
C ALA A 104 -7.25 -7.94 -8.40
N ASN A 105 -6.60 -9.11 -8.34
CA ASN A 105 -5.44 -9.31 -7.48
C ASN A 105 -4.34 -10.09 -8.18
N THR A 106 -3.10 -9.69 -7.91
CA THR A 106 -1.91 -10.49 -8.20
C THR A 106 -1.06 -10.52 -6.95
N THR A 107 -0.74 -11.72 -6.46
CA THR A 107 0.15 -11.91 -5.31
C THR A 107 1.41 -12.60 -5.77
N ILE A 108 2.58 -12.04 -5.46
CA ILE A 108 3.89 -12.57 -5.85
C ILE A 108 4.75 -12.79 -4.62
N CYS A 109 5.60 -13.82 -4.68
CA CYS A 109 6.67 -14.02 -3.71
C CYS A 109 7.96 -13.43 -4.30
N SER A 110 8.54 -12.48 -3.58
CA SER A 110 9.76 -11.80 -3.99
C SER A 110 10.39 -11.13 -2.78
N PRO A 111 11.72 -11.00 -2.74
CA PRO A 111 12.35 -10.12 -1.77
C PRO A 111 11.82 -8.69 -1.91
N LEU A 112 11.88 -7.92 -0.82
CA LEU A 112 11.46 -6.53 -0.79
C LEU A 112 12.65 -5.62 -0.55
N ALA A 113 12.57 -4.39 -1.09
CA ALA A 113 13.64 -3.40 -0.96
C ALA A 113 13.79 -2.89 0.49
N VAL A 114 12.69 -2.85 1.24
CA VAL A 114 12.71 -2.34 2.63
C VAL A 114 13.10 -3.49 3.57
N PRO A 115 14.18 -3.36 4.36
CA PRO A 115 14.56 -4.39 5.32
C PRO A 115 13.43 -4.67 6.32
N ASP A 116 13.28 -5.93 6.70
CA ASP A 116 12.31 -6.42 7.66
C ASP A 116 10.84 -6.29 7.21
N ALA A 117 10.58 -5.88 5.98
CA ALA A 117 9.23 -5.87 5.43
C ALA A 117 8.79 -7.28 5.09
N HIS A 118 7.60 -7.66 5.56
CA HIS A 118 6.96 -8.95 5.28
C HIS A 118 5.88 -8.86 4.21
N VAL A 119 5.52 -7.65 3.80
CA VAL A 119 4.50 -7.40 2.79
C VAL A 119 4.69 -6.02 2.16
N GLU A 120 4.37 -5.92 0.89
CA GLU A 120 4.24 -4.66 0.18
C GLU A 120 2.98 -4.71 -0.68
N ILE A 121 2.22 -3.63 -0.68
CA ILE A 121 0.94 -3.55 -1.40
C ILE A 121 0.93 -2.31 -2.27
N GLU A 122 0.53 -2.48 -3.51
CA GLU A 122 0.27 -1.35 -4.40
C GLU A 122 -1.07 -1.52 -5.12
#